data_5963549cdcb4f982f923d42bd1853f14
#
_entry.id   5963549cdcb4f982f923d42bd1853f14
#
_cell.length_a   1.000
_cell.length_b   1.000
_cell.length_c   1.000
_cell.angle_alpha   90.00
_cell.angle_beta   90.00
_cell.angle_gamma   90.00
#
_symmetry.space_group_name_H-M   'P 1'
#
loop_
_entity.id
_entity.type
_entity.pdbx_description
1 polymer ?
#
loop_
_entity_poly.entity_id
_entity_poly.type
_entity_poly.pdbx_seq_one_letter_code
_entity_poly.pdbx_strand_id
1 'polypeptide(L)'
;ERLGAENRLTLRGPNPDLEESEAKILLEILESIPRSYDAAEAFYRSLRNIDGEGEHRTVAPIHEVIVPMVTSASQVNAVHDYYEDFVVGKADRAIDGRTVADWVGPFRPEEIAVIPLIEDREYLLNADKILRGYLEGRDRDAQRVFLARSDPALNYGSLAADLVNKVSLRRLYHAAADLDVELYPILGAGPAPFRGGLTPDTVDRVLDTYPEVETFTVQSGFKYDYPPQDVQAAIERLRTAERDRTAPEVDESRLLAVADRSAERYSEQVSEVAPTVNRLAEYVPQRRDRKLHVGLFGYSREVGE
;
A
#
# COMPACT_ATOMS: atom_id res chain seq x y z
N GLU A 1 7.29 10.88 19.71
CA GLU A 1 6.70 9.78 18.92
C GLU A 1 7.77 8.71 18.65
N ARG A 2 7.45 7.44 18.92
CA ARG A 2 8.38 6.33 18.72
C ARG A 2 8.14 5.66 17.37
N LEU A 3 9.18 5.66 16.54
CA LEU A 3 9.17 4.95 15.27
C LEU A 3 9.10 3.42 15.53
N GLY A 4 8.21 2.75 14.81
CA GLY A 4 7.92 1.33 14.97
C GLY A 4 6.75 1.05 15.93
N ALA A 5 6.47 1.94 16.91
CA ALA A 5 5.36 1.79 17.85
C ALA A 5 4.18 2.71 17.51
N GLU A 6 4.42 4.02 17.51
CA GLU A 6 3.38 5.03 17.23
C GLU A 6 3.31 5.36 15.73
N ASN A 7 4.46 5.41 15.08
CA ASN A 7 4.59 5.62 13.64
C ASN A 7 5.41 4.48 13.04
N ARG A 8 4.93 3.95 11.93
CA ARG A 8 5.59 2.89 11.18
C ARG A 8 5.97 3.38 9.78
N LEU A 9 7.08 2.90 9.28
CA LEU A 9 7.48 3.12 7.91
C LEU A 9 7.08 1.91 7.08
N THR A 10 6.23 2.15 6.08
CA THR A 10 5.89 1.15 5.08
C THR A 10 6.66 1.50 3.80
N LEU A 11 7.55 0.62 3.38
CA LEU A 11 8.29 0.83 2.13
C LEU A 11 7.42 0.47 0.93
N ARG A 12 7.64 1.13 -0.20
CA ARG A 12 7.05 0.74 -1.48
C ARG A 12 8.19 0.43 -2.44
N GLY A 13 8.27 -0.82 -2.87
CA GLY A 13 9.21 -1.27 -3.89
C GLY A 13 8.59 -1.26 -5.28
N PRO A 14 9.40 -1.36 -6.35
CA PRO A 14 8.91 -1.67 -7.68
C PRO A 14 8.37 -3.10 -7.75
N ASN A 15 7.49 -3.36 -8.72
CA ASN A 15 7.07 -4.72 -9.08
C ASN A 15 8.07 -5.30 -10.10
N PRO A 16 8.86 -6.32 -9.74
CA PRO A 16 9.92 -6.83 -10.61
C PRO A 16 9.44 -7.37 -11.95
N ASP A 17 8.20 -7.87 -12.00
CA ASP A 17 7.64 -8.46 -13.21
C ASP A 17 7.16 -7.41 -14.23
N LEU A 18 6.97 -6.17 -13.77
CA LEU A 18 6.41 -5.10 -14.58
C LEU A 18 7.35 -3.89 -14.74
N GLU A 19 8.26 -3.71 -13.80
CA GLU A 19 9.19 -2.58 -13.75
C GLU A 19 10.65 -3.10 -13.88
N GLU A 20 10.94 -3.80 -14.96
CA GLU A 20 12.20 -4.54 -15.19
C GLU A 20 13.46 -3.70 -14.94
N SER A 21 13.46 -2.43 -15.37
CA SER A 21 14.61 -1.53 -15.19
C SER A 21 14.89 -1.20 -13.72
N GLU A 22 13.88 -1.33 -12.86
CA GLU A 22 13.95 -1.01 -11.45
C GLU A 22 13.89 -2.24 -10.52
N ALA A 23 13.78 -3.44 -11.09
CA ALA A 23 13.61 -4.69 -10.35
C ALA A 23 14.67 -4.89 -9.25
N LYS A 24 15.95 -4.55 -9.52
CA LYS A 24 17.03 -4.69 -8.53
C LYS A 24 16.91 -3.71 -7.35
N ILE A 25 16.19 -2.61 -7.51
CA ILE A 25 15.93 -1.64 -6.44
C ILE A 25 15.07 -2.28 -5.34
N LEU A 26 14.15 -3.17 -5.70
CA LEU A 26 13.39 -3.92 -4.70
C LEU A 26 14.31 -4.70 -3.78
N LEU A 27 15.33 -5.38 -4.33
CA LEU A 27 16.28 -6.15 -3.54
C LEU A 27 17.06 -5.24 -2.58
N GLU A 28 17.50 -4.06 -3.03
CA GLU A 28 18.19 -3.08 -2.20
C GLU A 28 17.28 -2.55 -1.07
N ILE A 29 15.99 -2.35 -1.37
CA ILE A 29 14.98 -1.96 -0.39
C ILE A 29 14.87 -3.02 0.71
N LEU A 30 14.69 -4.28 0.34
CA LEU A 30 14.55 -5.41 1.27
C LEU A 30 15.82 -5.59 2.11
N GLU A 31 16.99 -5.52 1.51
CA GLU A 31 18.29 -5.57 2.18
C GLU A 31 18.52 -4.40 3.17
N SER A 32 17.84 -3.28 3.00
CA SER A 32 17.95 -2.11 3.89
C SER A 32 17.17 -2.25 5.20
N ILE A 33 16.22 -3.19 5.28
CA ILE A 33 15.32 -3.34 6.44
C ILE A 33 16.08 -3.72 7.71
N PRO A 34 16.96 -4.75 7.73
CA PRO A 34 17.72 -5.08 8.93
C PRO A 34 18.61 -3.94 9.40
N ARG A 35 19.27 -3.23 8.49
CA ARG A 35 20.07 -2.05 8.82
C ARG A 35 19.24 -0.95 9.48
N SER A 36 18.00 -0.75 9.03
CA SER A 36 17.09 0.21 9.64
C SER A 36 16.67 -0.20 11.05
N TYR A 37 16.53 -1.51 11.28
CA TYR A 37 16.28 -2.05 12.62
C TYR A 37 17.44 -1.77 13.57
N ASP A 38 18.67 -2.06 13.14
CA ASP A 38 19.88 -1.84 13.95
C ASP A 38 20.07 -0.36 14.30
N ALA A 39 19.80 0.53 13.32
CA ALA A 39 19.85 1.98 13.55
C ALA A 39 18.82 2.43 14.59
N ALA A 40 17.58 1.94 14.53
CA ALA A 40 16.55 2.23 15.50
C ALA A 40 16.91 1.68 16.89
N GLU A 41 17.43 0.45 16.96
CA GLU A 41 17.87 -0.16 18.21
C GLU A 41 19.01 0.64 18.87
N ALA A 42 20.00 1.03 18.09
CA ALA A 42 21.13 1.84 18.58
C ALA A 42 20.64 3.20 19.10
N PHE A 43 19.71 3.84 18.39
CA PHE A 43 19.12 5.11 18.81
C PHE A 43 18.35 4.98 20.12
N TYR A 44 17.44 4.02 20.25
CA TYR A 44 16.66 3.81 21.47
C TYR A 44 17.52 3.34 22.65
N ARG A 45 18.58 2.59 22.39
CA ARG A 45 19.56 2.23 23.42
C ARG A 45 20.30 3.46 23.97
N SER A 46 20.61 4.43 23.12
CA SER A 46 21.25 5.67 23.55
C SER A 46 20.33 6.54 24.42
N LEU A 47 19.03 6.58 24.11
CA LEU A 47 18.04 7.30 24.92
C LEU A 47 17.85 6.69 26.31
N ARG A 48 17.85 5.35 26.45
CA ARG A 48 17.78 4.68 27.76
C ARG A 48 18.90 5.12 28.73
N ASN A 49 20.07 5.39 28.21
CA ASN A 49 21.21 5.85 29.00
C ASN A 49 21.04 7.30 29.49
N ILE A 50 20.13 8.06 28.88
CA ILE A 50 19.88 9.47 29.24
C ILE A 50 18.70 9.58 30.24
N ASP A 51 17.61 8.86 30.00
CA ASP A 51 16.34 9.05 30.70
C ASP A 51 16.11 8.08 31.88
N GLY A 52 16.92 7.03 32.04
CA GLY A 52 16.88 6.12 33.19
C GLY A 52 15.60 5.29 33.36
N GLU A 53 14.62 5.38 32.46
CA GLU A 53 13.31 4.74 32.58
C GLU A 53 13.05 3.71 31.49
N GLY A 54 12.67 2.50 31.93
CA GLY A 54 11.87 1.51 31.26
C GLY A 54 12.54 0.63 30.22
N GLU A 55 12.14 -0.63 30.17
CA GLU A 55 12.40 -1.57 29.08
C GLU A 55 11.72 -1.10 27.78
N HIS A 56 12.36 -0.22 27.05
CA HIS A 56 11.93 0.09 25.70
C HIS A 56 12.31 -1.08 24.76
N ARG A 57 11.41 -2.03 24.61
CA ARG A 57 11.56 -3.06 23.59
C ARG A 57 11.66 -2.39 22.22
N THR A 58 12.70 -2.69 21.48
CA THR A 58 12.85 -2.21 20.11
C THR A 58 11.76 -2.87 19.25
N VAL A 59 10.96 -2.04 18.59
CA VAL A 59 9.97 -2.48 17.62
C VAL A 59 10.55 -2.18 16.24
N ALA A 60 10.36 -3.09 15.28
CA ALA A 60 10.84 -2.90 13.93
C ALA A 60 10.25 -1.60 13.34
N PRO A 61 11.06 -0.64 12.91
CA PRO A 61 10.57 0.59 12.28
C PRO A 61 9.91 0.31 10.94
N ILE A 62 10.38 -0.74 10.25
CA ILE A 62 9.86 -1.24 8.98
C ILE A 62 9.59 -2.73 9.15
N HIS A 63 8.36 -3.13 8.88
CA HIS A 63 7.93 -4.54 8.92
C HIS A 63 6.95 -4.85 7.80
N GLU A 64 6.67 -3.88 6.92
CA GLU A 64 5.75 -4.00 5.81
C GLU A 64 6.34 -3.38 4.54
N VAL A 65 6.11 -4.03 3.40
CA VAL A 65 6.49 -3.55 2.07
C VAL A 65 5.28 -3.60 1.15
N ILE A 66 4.99 -2.49 0.47
CA ILE A 66 3.97 -2.42 -0.58
C ILE A 66 4.60 -2.81 -1.91
N VAL A 67 3.97 -3.75 -2.60
CA VAL A 67 4.27 -4.09 -4.00
C VAL A 67 3.15 -3.56 -4.89
N PRO A 68 3.44 -2.65 -5.84
CA PRO A 68 2.43 -2.07 -6.71
C PRO A 68 2.03 -3.00 -7.86
N MET A 69 0.89 -2.70 -8.50
CA MET A 69 0.41 -3.36 -9.71
C MET A 69 0.37 -4.89 -9.60
N VAL A 70 0.03 -5.41 -8.43
CA VAL A 70 -0.04 -6.85 -8.18
C VAL A 70 -1.17 -7.48 -9.00
N THR A 71 -0.83 -8.53 -9.72
CA THR A 71 -1.75 -9.31 -10.57
C THR A 71 -1.90 -10.76 -10.14
N SER A 72 -1.01 -11.25 -9.27
CA SER A 72 -1.03 -12.62 -8.79
C SER A 72 -0.41 -12.77 -7.39
N ALA A 73 -0.79 -13.83 -6.69
CA ALA A 73 -0.19 -14.18 -5.41
C ALA A 73 1.31 -14.52 -5.54
N SER A 74 1.75 -15.05 -6.68
CA SER A 74 3.16 -15.41 -6.91
C SER A 74 4.09 -14.20 -6.82
N GLN A 75 3.65 -13.03 -7.27
CA GLN A 75 4.42 -11.78 -7.15
C GLN A 75 4.62 -11.37 -5.69
N VAL A 76 3.59 -11.55 -4.87
CA VAL A 76 3.64 -11.25 -3.44
C VAL A 76 4.52 -12.26 -2.70
N ASN A 77 4.34 -13.55 -3.04
CA ASN A 77 5.13 -14.65 -2.48
C ASN A 77 6.62 -14.47 -2.77
N ALA A 78 6.99 -14.15 -4.01
CA ALA A 78 8.39 -13.98 -4.41
C ALA A 78 9.10 -12.89 -3.57
N VAL A 79 8.42 -11.80 -3.23
CA VAL A 79 8.98 -10.74 -2.39
C VAL A 79 9.15 -11.21 -0.94
N HIS A 80 8.15 -11.92 -0.41
CA HIS A 80 8.19 -12.48 0.92
C HIS A 80 9.31 -13.52 1.06
N ASP A 81 9.34 -14.50 0.16
CA ASP A 81 10.30 -15.60 0.15
C ASP A 81 11.73 -15.08 -0.06
N TYR A 82 11.91 -14.04 -0.91
CA TYR A 82 13.21 -13.41 -1.04
C TYR A 82 13.70 -12.81 0.27
N TYR A 83 12.82 -12.12 1.01
CA TYR A 83 13.22 -11.56 2.30
C TYR A 83 13.61 -12.66 3.30
N GLU A 84 12.80 -13.69 3.40
CA GLU A 84 13.00 -14.80 4.32
C GLU A 84 14.26 -15.61 3.98
N ASP A 85 14.39 -16.04 2.73
CA ASP A 85 15.46 -16.92 2.28
C ASP A 85 16.80 -16.23 2.05
N PHE A 86 16.78 -15.00 1.52
CA PHE A 86 18.00 -14.32 1.06
C PHE A 86 18.40 -13.14 1.93
N VAL A 87 17.48 -12.45 2.57
CA VAL A 87 17.84 -11.35 3.48
C VAL A 87 18.10 -11.89 4.88
N VAL A 88 17.17 -12.65 5.44
CA VAL A 88 17.29 -13.25 6.78
C VAL A 88 18.08 -14.54 6.71
N GLY A 89 17.76 -15.43 5.79
CA GLY A 89 18.36 -16.77 5.67
C GLY A 89 19.87 -16.78 5.39
N LYS A 90 20.45 -15.64 4.95
CA LYS A 90 21.92 -15.53 4.86
C LYS A 90 22.62 -15.50 6.23
N ALA A 91 21.89 -15.27 7.32
CA ALA A 91 22.44 -15.24 8.68
C ALA A 91 23.28 -16.48 9.03
N ASP A 92 22.77 -17.66 8.64
CA ASP A 92 23.37 -18.95 8.94
C ASP A 92 24.43 -19.42 7.93
N ARG A 93 24.66 -18.64 6.85
CA ARG A 93 25.66 -19.01 5.87
C ARG A 93 27.06 -18.86 6.42
N ALA A 94 27.89 -19.89 6.20
CA ALA A 94 29.28 -19.89 6.67
C ALA A 94 30.19 -19.06 5.76
N ILE A 95 31.00 -18.22 6.35
CA ILE A 95 32.09 -17.46 5.71
C ILE A 95 33.34 -17.60 6.58
N ASP A 96 34.37 -18.22 6.04
CA ASP A 96 35.67 -18.36 6.70
C ASP A 96 35.57 -18.88 8.16
N GLY A 97 34.78 -19.96 8.34
CA GLY A 97 34.65 -20.67 9.62
C GLY A 97 33.71 -20.04 10.67
N ARG A 98 32.99 -18.97 10.31
CA ARG A 98 31.95 -18.35 11.12
C ARG A 98 30.69 -18.10 10.29
N THR A 99 29.55 -17.89 10.95
CA THR A 99 28.32 -17.51 10.23
C THR A 99 28.35 -16.02 9.86
N VAL A 100 27.48 -15.63 8.90
CA VAL A 100 27.30 -14.20 8.59
C VAL A 100 26.78 -13.47 9.83
N ALA A 101 25.87 -14.06 10.60
CA ALA A 101 25.35 -13.46 11.82
C ALA A 101 26.44 -13.28 12.92
N ASP A 102 27.38 -14.23 13.04
CA ASP A 102 28.53 -14.08 13.93
C ASP A 102 29.44 -12.91 13.53
N TRP A 103 29.44 -12.56 12.27
CA TRP A 103 30.28 -11.50 11.72
C TRP A 103 29.63 -10.12 11.81
N VAL A 104 28.34 -9.98 11.42
CA VAL A 104 27.68 -8.67 11.26
C VAL A 104 26.51 -8.45 12.23
N GLY A 105 26.13 -9.45 13.00
CA GLY A 105 24.96 -9.43 13.88
C GLY A 105 23.71 -10.08 13.26
N PRO A 106 22.63 -10.21 14.06
CA PRO A 106 21.39 -10.82 13.62
C PRO A 106 20.65 -9.96 12.58
N PHE A 107 19.86 -10.59 11.73
CA PHE A 107 19.00 -9.92 10.76
C PHE A 107 17.58 -9.80 11.33
N ARG A 108 17.12 -8.58 11.57
CA ARG A 108 15.79 -8.29 12.15
C ARG A 108 15.07 -7.20 11.36
N PRO A 109 13.71 -7.23 11.28
CA PRO A 109 12.83 -8.32 11.75
C PRO A 109 13.08 -9.60 10.96
N GLU A 110 12.77 -10.75 11.56
CA GLU A 110 12.91 -12.05 10.90
C GLU A 110 11.86 -12.26 9.81
N GLU A 111 10.72 -11.58 9.92
CA GLU A 111 9.62 -11.61 8.95
C GLU A 111 9.15 -10.20 8.60
N ILE A 112 8.63 -10.05 7.39
CA ILE A 112 7.92 -8.86 6.94
C ILE A 112 6.54 -9.23 6.41
N ALA A 113 5.61 -8.28 6.44
CA ALA A 113 4.36 -8.40 5.70
C ALA A 113 4.52 -7.77 4.31
N VAL A 114 4.01 -8.44 3.28
CA VAL A 114 3.93 -7.86 1.94
C VAL A 114 2.49 -7.41 1.70
N ILE A 115 2.31 -6.14 1.37
CA ILE A 115 1.02 -5.53 1.09
C ILE A 115 0.83 -5.49 -0.43
N PRO A 116 -0.04 -6.33 -1.01
CA PRO A 116 -0.36 -6.21 -2.43
C PRO A 116 -1.14 -4.92 -2.68
N LEU A 117 -0.64 -4.07 -3.57
CA LEU A 117 -1.38 -2.93 -4.11
C LEU A 117 -1.96 -3.33 -5.46
N ILE A 118 -3.28 -3.39 -5.52
CA ILE A 118 -4.06 -3.86 -6.66
C ILE A 118 -4.69 -2.65 -7.34
N GLU A 119 -4.42 -2.46 -8.62
CA GLU A 119 -4.69 -1.20 -9.33
C GLU A 119 -5.61 -1.38 -10.55
N ASP A 120 -5.72 -2.56 -11.11
CA ASP A 120 -6.57 -2.85 -12.26
C ASP A 120 -7.88 -3.54 -11.85
N ARG A 121 -8.95 -3.28 -12.60
CA ARG A 121 -10.29 -3.80 -12.34
C ARG A 121 -10.36 -5.33 -12.27
N GLU A 122 -9.69 -6.01 -13.19
CA GLU A 122 -9.70 -7.48 -13.24
C GLU A 122 -9.12 -8.06 -11.95
N TYR A 123 -7.99 -7.52 -11.51
CA TYR A 123 -7.29 -7.99 -10.31
C TYR A 123 -7.95 -7.50 -9.03
N LEU A 124 -8.59 -6.33 -9.03
CA LEU A 124 -9.46 -5.89 -7.93
C LEU A 124 -10.59 -6.90 -7.70
N LEU A 125 -11.25 -7.35 -8.77
CA LEU A 125 -12.30 -8.37 -8.67
C LEU A 125 -11.79 -9.79 -8.34
N ASN A 126 -10.48 -10.02 -8.35
CA ASN A 126 -9.84 -11.26 -7.95
C ASN A 126 -8.90 -11.07 -6.73
N ALA A 127 -9.06 -9.97 -6.00
CA ALA A 127 -8.20 -9.64 -4.84
C ALA A 127 -8.26 -10.73 -3.74
N ASP A 128 -9.40 -11.37 -3.58
CA ASP A 128 -9.60 -12.51 -2.68
C ASP A 128 -8.72 -13.71 -3.05
N LYS A 129 -8.54 -13.99 -4.35
CA LYS A 129 -7.67 -15.07 -4.82
C LYS A 129 -6.19 -14.76 -4.57
N ILE A 130 -5.81 -13.49 -4.74
CA ILE A 130 -4.46 -13.02 -4.44
C ILE A 130 -4.19 -13.17 -2.94
N LEU A 131 -5.14 -12.75 -2.08
CA LEU A 131 -5.04 -12.90 -0.64
C LEU A 131 -4.90 -14.37 -0.23
N ARG A 132 -5.78 -15.24 -0.73
CA ARG A 132 -5.74 -16.70 -0.44
C ARG A 132 -4.41 -17.31 -0.86
N GLY A 133 -3.94 -17.05 -2.07
CA GLY A 133 -2.68 -17.60 -2.55
C GLY A 133 -1.44 -17.04 -1.85
N TYR A 134 -1.50 -15.81 -1.31
CA TYR A 134 -0.43 -15.27 -0.49
C TYR A 134 -0.39 -15.89 0.91
N LEU A 135 -1.54 -16.15 1.51
CA LEU A 135 -1.64 -16.70 2.86
C LEU A 135 -1.60 -18.23 2.91
N GLU A 136 -1.62 -18.91 1.76
CA GLU A 136 -1.53 -20.37 1.70
C GLU A 136 -0.24 -20.85 2.37
N GLY A 137 -0.39 -21.66 3.43
CA GLY A 137 0.72 -22.22 4.21
C GLY A 137 1.42 -21.22 5.15
N ARG A 138 0.91 -19.99 5.29
CA ARG A 138 1.42 -18.98 6.23
C ARG A 138 0.47 -18.80 7.41
N ASP A 139 1.02 -18.86 8.61
CA ASP A 139 0.29 -18.59 9.86
C ASP A 139 0.42 -17.09 10.18
N ARG A 140 -0.66 -16.34 9.95
CA ARG A 140 -0.72 -14.91 10.18
C ARG A 140 -2.03 -14.52 10.83
N ASP A 141 -1.95 -13.74 11.90
CA ASP A 141 -3.13 -13.19 12.57
C ASP A 141 -3.82 -12.10 11.75
N ALA A 142 -3.07 -11.37 10.93
CA ALA A 142 -3.59 -10.21 10.23
C ALA A 142 -2.89 -9.95 8.88
N GLN A 143 -3.65 -9.39 7.92
CA GLN A 143 -3.12 -9.01 6.62
C GLN A 143 -3.71 -7.67 6.14
N ARG A 144 -2.86 -6.85 5.52
CA ARG A 144 -3.26 -5.62 4.84
C ARG A 144 -3.29 -5.84 3.33
N VAL A 145 -4.30 -5.27 2.68
CA VAL A 145 -4.43 -5.24 1.21
C VAL A 145 -4.71 -3.81 0.79
N PHE A 146 -4.00 -3.34 -0.22
CA PHE A 146 -4.15 -1.97 -0.71
C PHE A 146 -4.92 -1.96 -2.03
N LEU A 147 -6.10 -1.34 -2.02
CA LEU A 147 -6.95 -1.17 -3.19
C LEU A 147 -6.74 0.24 -3.75
N ALA A 148 -6.33 0.31 -5.00
CA ALA A 148 -6.23 1.59 -5.70
C ALA A 148 -7.62 2.10 -6.08
N ARG A 149 -7.77 3.42 -6.14
CA ARG A 149 -8.98 4.07 -6.60
C ARG A 149 -8.73 5.01 -7.78
N SER A 150 -7.55 5.64 -7.80
CA SER A 150 -7.23 6.65 -8.80
C SER A 150 -7.11 6.07 -10.22
N ASP A 151 -6.34 4.99 -10.36
CA ASP A 151 -6.12 4.36 -11.66
C ASP A 151 -7.40 3.72 -12.22
N PRO A 152 -8.17 2.95 -11.43
CA PRO A 152 -9.49 2.51 -11.86
C PRO A 152 -10.43 3.65 -12.26
N ALA A 153 -10.41 4.78 -11.52
CA ALA A 153 -11.26 5.91 -11.84
C ALA A 153 -10.85 6.64 -13.12
N LEU A 154 -9.56 6.69 -13.44
CA LEU A 154 -9.08 7.23 -14.71
C LEU A 154 -9.39 6.32 -15.90
N ASN A 155 -9.38 5.01 -15.69
CA ASN A 155 -9.62 4.02 -16.74
C ASN A 155 -11.10 3.76 -16.98
N TYR A 156 -11.93 3.76 -15.92
CA TYR A 156 -13.32 3.29 -15.99
C TYR A 156 -14.34 4.30 -15.42
N GLY A 157 -13.88 5.45 -14.92
CA GLY A 157 -14.72 6.45 -14.27
C GLY A 157 -14.87 6.22 -12.76
N SER A 158 -15.12 7.31 -12.04
CA SER A 158 -15.14 7.31 -10.57
C SER A 158 -16.19 6.38 -9.96
N LEU A 159 -17.40 6.37 -10.54
CA LEU A 159 -18.49 5.51 -10.05
C LEU A 159 -18.15 4.03 -10.24
N ALA A 160 -17.64 3.63 -11.39
CA ALA A 160 -17.22 2.26 -11.65
C ALA A 160 -16.11 1.83 -10.68
N ALA A 161 -15.13 2.71 -10.42
CA ALA A 161 -14.05 2.43 -9.46
C ALA A 161 -14.58 2.22 -8.03
N ASP A 162 -15.53 3.04 -7.57
CA ASP A 162 -16.12 2.88 -6.24
C ASP A 162 -16.90 1.57 -6.11
N LEU A 163 -17.71 1.23 -7.12
CA LEU A 163 -18.50 0.00 -7.09
C LEU A 163 -17.63 -1.26 -7.16
N VAL A 164 -16.58 -1.26 -7.98
CA VAL A 164 -15.61 -2.35 -8.05
C VAL A 164 -14.89 -2.52 -6.71
N ASN A 165 -14.45 -1.43 -6.08
CA ASN A 165 -13.81 -1.49 -4.75
C ASN A 165 -14.76 -2.05 -3.67
N LYS A 166 -16.06 -1.74 -3.72
CA LYS A 166 -17.05 -2.34 -2.80
C LYS A 166 -17.18 -3.85 -2.97
N VAL A 167 -17.20 -4.32 -4.22
CA VAL A 167 -17.21 -5.76 -4.51
C VAL A 167 -15.90 -6.42 -4.06
N SER A 168 -14.76 -5.77 -4.31
CA SER A 168 -13.44 -6.25 -3.85
C SER A 168 -13.37 -6.38 -2.34
N LEU A 169 -13.81 -5.37 -1.60
CA LEU A 169 -13.85 -5.39 -0.13
C LEU A 169 -14.72 -6.53 0.38
N ARG A 170 -15.92 -6.71 -0.18
CA ARG A 170 -16.79 -7.82 0.17
C ARG A 170 -16.10 -9.18 0.01
N ARG A 171 -15.48 -9.41 -1.15
CA ARG A 171 -14.78 -10.69 -1.44
C ARG A 171 -13.58 -10.89 -0.52
N LEU A 172 -12.81 -9.84 -0.28
CA LEU A 172 -11.65 -9.88 0.62
C LEU A 172 -12.05 -10.22 2.06
N TYR A 173 -13.11 -9.61 2.60
CA TYR A 173 -13.58 -9.93 3.94
C TYR A 173 -14.11 -11.37 4.06
N HIS A 174 -14.79 -11.88 3.03
CA HIS A 174 -15.18 -13.31 3.01
C HIS A 174 -13.94 -14.22 2.96
N ALA A 175 -12.96 -13.89 2.13
CA ALA A 175 -11.72 -14.67 2.07
C ALA A 175 -10.96 -14.66 3.40
N ALA A 176 -10.88 -13.50 4.04
CA ALA A 176 -10.22 -13.35 5.34
C ALA A 176 -10.92 -14.15 6.44
N ALA A 177 -12.26 -14.13 6.46
CA ALA A 177 -13.05 -14.94 7.40
C ALA A 177 -12.85 -16.46 7.19
N ASP A 178 -12.79 -16.92 5.92
CA ASP A 178 -12.52 -18.32 5.60
C ASP A 178 -11.10 -18.76 6.02
N LEU A 179 -10.15 -17.83 6.07
CA LEU A 179 -8.75 -18.06 6.44
C LEU A 179 -8.47 -17.82 7.92
N ASP A 180 -9.45 -17.36 8.68
CA ASP A 180 -9.31 -16.95 10.10
C ASP A 180 -8.23 -15.87 10.30
N VAL A 181 -8.20 -14.86 9.41
CA VAL A 181 -7.23 -13.77 9.39
C VAL A 181 -7.95 -12.43 9.52
N GLU A 182 -7.45 -11.53 10.38
CA GLU A 182 -7.95 -10.16 10.43
C GLU A 182 -7.53 -9.37 9.19
N LEU A 183 -8.49 -8.76 8.49
CA LEU A 183 -8.24 -7.95 7.31
C LEU A 183 -8.23 -6.47 7.64
N TYR A 184 -7.17 -5.79 7.21
CA TYR A 184 -7.01 -4.34 7.34
C TYR A 184 -6.83 -3.65 5.97
N PRO A 185 -7.93 -3.35 5.25
CA PRO A 185 -7.85 -2.75 3.92
C PRO A 185 -7.27 -1.34 3.96
N ILE A 186 -6.47 -1.02 2.94
CA ILE A 186 -6.00 0.33 2.65
C ILE A 186 -6.71 0.79 1.37
N LEU A 187 -7.30 1.97 1.38
CA LEU A 187 -7.87 2.59 0.18
C LEU A 187 -7.02 3.78 -0.26
N GLY A 188 -6.64 3.79 -1.52
CA GLY A 188 -5.96 4.91 -2.15
C GLY A 188 -6.92 6.07 -2.37
N ALA A 189 -6.85 7.10 -1.53
CA ALA A 189 -7.69 8.28 -1.62
C ALA A 189 -6.86 9.55 -1.77
N GLY A 190 -7.45 10.59 -2.36
CA GLY A 190 -6.83 11.90 -2.53
C GLY A 190 -7.85 12.99 -2.80
N PRO A 191 -7.44 14.28 -2.88
CA PRO A 191 -8.35 15.42 -2.92
C PRO A 191 -9.14 15.55 -4.22
N ALA A 192 -8.56 15.17 -5.36
CA ALA A 192 -9.26 15.25 -6.63
C ALA A 192 -10.48 14.30 -6.67
N PRO A 193 -11.58 14.66 -7.35
CA PRO A 193 -12.79 13.82 -7.41
C PRO A 193 -12.51 12.39 -7.89
N PHE A 194 -11.69 12.21 -8.93
CA PHE A 194 -11.30 10.88 -9.41
C PHE A 194 -10.44 10.10 -8.41
N ARG A 195 -9.84 10.77 -7.42
CA ARG A 195 -9.10 10.16 -6.32
C ARG A 195 -9.92 9.93 -5.06
N GLY A 196 -11.24 10.07 -5.11
CA GLY A 196 -12.13 9.87 -3.98
C GLY A 196 -12.54 11.13 -3.25
N GLY A 197 -11.93 12.27 -3.58
CA GLY A 197 -12.27 13.56 -3.00
C GLY A 197 -12.03 13.59 -1.49
N LEU A 198 -10.98 12.95 -0.99
CA LEU A 198 -10.62 13.00 0.43
C LEU A 198 -9.84 14.26 0.73
N THR A 199 -10.48 15.16 1.43
CA THR A 199 -9.94 16.42 1.96
C THR A 199 -10.31 16.56 3.43
N PRO A 200 -9.71 17.48 4.18
CA PRO A 200 -10.14 17.75 5.55
C PRO A 200 -11.65 18.00 5.72
N ASP A 201 -12.30 18.65 4.74
CA ASP A 201 -13.74 18.96 4.79
C ASP A 201 -14.64 17.76 4.44
N THR A 202 -14.10 16.69 3.89
CA THR A 202 -14.90 15.58 3.33
C THR A 202 -14.64 14.23 4.03
N VAL A 203 -13.89 14.25 5.11
CA VAL A 203 -13.52 13.03 5.88
C VAL A 203 -14.74 12.19 6.22
N ASP A 204 -15.78 12.79 6.80
CA ASP A 204 -16.98 12.04 7.23
C ASP A 204 -17.68 11.38 6.03
N ARG A 205 -17.79 12.07 4.89
CA ARG A 205 -18.37 11.49 3.68
C ARG A 205 -17.57 10.26 3.19
N VAL A 206 -16.24 10.32 3.25
CA VAL A 206 -15.41 9.20 2.83
C VAL A 206 -15.51 8.04 3.83
N LEU A 207 -15.56 8.32 5.12
CA LEU A 207 -15.81 7.32 6.17
C LEU A 207 -17.17 6.64 6.01
N ASP A 208 -18.22 7.40 5.74
CA ASP A 208 -19.57 6.87 5.49
C ASP A 208 -19.63 6.04 4.20
N THR A 209 -18.81 6.42 3.19
CA THR A 209 -18.74 5.66 1.94
C THR A 209 -18.01 4.34 2.10
N TYR A 210 -16.97 4.30 2.94
CA TYR A 210 -16.10 3.15 3.13
C TYR A 210 -15.89 2.83 4.61
N PRO A 211 -16.95 2.50 5.37
CA PRO A 211 -16.84 2.21 6.80
C PRO A 211 -15.97 0.97 7.10
N GLU A 212 -15.87 0.05 6.13
CA GLU A 212 -15.08 -1.18 6.19
C GLU A 212 -13.58 -0.99 5.92
N VAL A 213 -13.15 0.21 5.52
CA VAL A 213 -11.73 0.49 5.22
C VAL A 213 -10.99 0.96 6.47
N GLU A 214 -9.91 0.28 6.82
CA GLU A 214 -9.10 0.62 8.00
C GLU A 214 -8.22 1.84 7.78
N THR A 215 -7.57 1.93 6.61
CA THR A 215 -6.59 2.98 6.34
C THR A 215 -6.90 3.70 5.04
N PHE A 216 -6.86 5.03 5.08
CA PHE A 216 -6.93 5.89 3.89
C PHE A 216 -5.58 6.55 3.64
N THR A 217 -5.16 6.64 2.37
CA THR A 217 -4.02 7.48 2.04
C THR A 217 -4.42 8.95 2.11
N VAL A 218 -3.58 9.78 2.71
CA VAL A 218 -3.72 11.23 2.65
C VAL A 218 -2.68 11.81 1.70
N GLN A 219 -3.08 12.74 0.86
CA GLN A 219 -2.25 13.29 -0.21
C GLN A 219 -2.10 14.82 -0.11
N SER A 220 -1.85 15.47 -1.25
CA SER A 220 -1.56 16.90 -1.32
C SER A 220 -2.57 17.80 -0.61
N GLY A 221 -3.86 17.46 -0.62
CA GLY A 221 -4.90 18.21 0.07
C GLY A 221 -4.60 18.40 1.56
N PHE A 222 -4.17 17.34 2.24
CA PHE A 222 -3.79 17.40 3.65
C PHE A 222 -2.43 18.09 3.89
N LYS A 223 -1.60 18.20 2.87
CA LYS A 223 -0.26 18.74 3.02
C LYS A 223 -0.16 20.21 2.68
N TYR A 224 -0.97 20.69 1.71
CA TYR A 224 -0.75 22.00 1.11
C TYR A 224 -2.00 22.89 1.00
N ASP A 225 -3.22 22.30 0.97
CA ASP A 225 -4.40 23.01 0.51
C ASP A 225 -5.30 23.51 1.66
N TYR A 226 -5.01 23.12 2.91
CA TYR A 226 -5.82 23.45 4.09
C TYR A 226 -4.97 23.96 5.25
N PRO A 227 -5.56 24.78 6.13
CA PRO A 227 -4.90 25.23 7.35
C PRO A 227 -4.50 24.06 8.27
N PRO A 228 -3.36 24.16 8.97
CA PRO A 228 -2.87 23.06 9.83
C PRO A 228 -3.87 22.57 10.88
N GLN A 229 -4.69 23.45 11.46
CA GLN A 229 -5.70 23.09 12.45
C GLN A 229 -6.81 22.21 11.84
N ASP A 230 -7.24 22.49 10.62
CA ASP A 230 -8.26 21.71 9.93
C ASP A 230 -7.73 20.33 9.54
N VAL A 231 -6.48 20.28 9.09
CA VAL A 231 -5.76 19.04 8.81
C VAL A 231 -5.62 18.20 10.08
N GLN A 232 -5.26 18.80 11.20
CA GLN A 232 -5.10 18.09 12.48
C GLN A 232 -6.44 17.51 12.96
N ALA A 233 -7.52 18.28 12.88
CA ALA A 233 -8.85 17.82 13.24
C ALA A 233 -9.32 16.66 12.34
N ALA A 234 -9.07 16.77 11.03
CA ALA A 234 -9.41 15.72 10.06
C ALA A 234 -8.61 14.43 10.29
N ILE A 235 -7.32 14.54 10.58
CA ILE A 235 -6.48 13.37 10.91
C ILE A 235 -6.98 12.70 12.19
N GLU A 236 -7.28 13.47 13.23
CA GLU A 236 -7.84 12.93 14.47
C GLU A 236 -9.18 12.23 14.21
N ARG A 237 -10.04 12.82 13.39
CA ARG A 237 -11.31 12.19 12.98
C ARG A 237 -11.10 10.88 12.24
N LEU A 238 -10.11 10.82 11.32
CA LEU A 238 -9.71 9.57 10.63
C LEU A 238 -9.17 8.52 11.60
N ARG A 239 -8.43 8.91 12.62
CA ARG A 239 -7.83 7.98 13.59
C ARG A 239 -8.82 7.41 14.59
N THR A 240 -9.81 8.21 15.00
CA THR A 240 -10.78 7.86 16.06
C THR A 240 -12.09 7.30 15.54
N ALA A 241 -12.34 7.35 14.21
CA ALA A 241 -13.55 6.80 13.64
C ALA A 241 -13.60 5.28 13.84
N GLU A 242 -14.74 4.78 14.28
CA GLU A 242 -15.03 3.35 14.30
C GLU A 242 -15.02 2.79 12.87
N ARG A 243 -14.55 1.56 12.71
CA ARG A 243 -14.51 0.83 11.44
C ARG A 243 -15.46 -0.36 11.52
N ASP A 244 -16.24 -0.51 10.46
CA ASP A 244 -17.04 -1.72 10.26
C ASP A 244 -16.16 -2.77 9.57
N ARG A 245 -15.53 -3.63 10.37
CA ARG A 245 -14.62 -4.68 9.90
C ARG A 245 -15.36 -5.92 9.41
N THR A 246 -16.44 -5.71 8.68
CA THR A 246 -17.27 -6.78 8.11
C THR A 246 -17.39 -6.64 6.59
N ALA A 247 -17.78 -7.73 5.94
CA ALA A 247 -18.03 -7.71 4.51
C ALA A 247 -19.21 -6.79 4.20
N PRO A 248 -19.09 -5.82 3.28
CA PRO A 248 -20.21 -4.96 2.90
C PRO A 248 -21.38 -5.80 2.35
N GLU A 249 -22.58 -5.52 2.83
CA GLU A 249 -23.82 -6.15 2.33
C GLU A 249 -24.24 -5.50 1.01
N VAL A 250 -23.77 -6.05 -0.11
CA VAL A 250 -24.06 -5.54 -1.44
C VAL A 250 -24.49 -6.65 -2.40
N ASP A 251 -25.35 -6.32 -3.36
CA ASP A 251 -25.66 -7.17 -4.51
C ASP A 251 -24.57 -6.99 -5.57
N GLU A 252 -23.60 -7.91 -5.59
CA GLU A 252 -22.47 -7.86 -6.53
C GLU A 252 -22.91 -7.77 -7.99
N SER A 253 -23.88 -8.55 -8.39
CA SER A 253 -24.32 -8.60 -9.79
C SER A 253 -24.91 -7.27 -10.24
N ARG A 254 -25.69 -6.64 -9.37
CA ARG A 254 -26.25 -5.31 -9.60
C ARG A 254 -25.17 -4.23 -9.61
N LEU A 255 -24.23 -4.26 -8.66
CA LEU A 255 -23.14 -3.29 -8.63
C LEU A 255 -22.27 -3.37 -9.88
N LEU A 256 -21.90 -4.58 -10.30
CA LEU A 256 -21.09 -4.78 -11.49
C LEU A 256 -21.81 -4.34 -12.76
N ALA A 257 -23.12 -4.63 -12.90
CA ALA A 257 -23.90 -4.16 -14.04
C ALA A 257 -23.96 -2.62 -14.10
N VAL A 258 -24.08 -1.94 -12.95
CA VAL A 258 -24.01 -0.48 -12.90
C VAL A 258 -22.62 0.04 -13.22
N ALA A 259 -21.57 -0.62 -12.70
CA ALA A 259 -20.18 -0.27 -12.98
C ALA A 259 -19.85 -0.37 -14.46
N ASP A 260 -20.29 -1.45 -15.14
CA ASP A 260 -20.09 -1.66 -16.57
C ASP A 260 -20.74 -0.55 -17.38
N ARG A 261 -22.02 -0.27 -17.12
CA ARG A 261 -22.74 0.80 -17.82
C ARG A 261 -22.14 2.18 -17.58
N SER A 262 -21.65 2.43 -16.35
CA SER A 262 -20.97 3.68 -16.04
C SER A 262 -19.63 3.79 -16.77
N ALA A 263 -18.88 2.70 -16.89
CA ALA A 263 -17.60 2.66 -17.60
C ALA A 263 -17.78 2.88 -19.11
N GLU A 264 -18.80 2.26 -19.72
CA GLU A 264 -19.15 2.51 -21.12
C GLU A 264 -19.43 4.00 -21.36
N ARG A 265 -20.26 4.60 -20.51
CA ARG A 265 -20.59 6.03 -20.65
C ARG A 265 -19.39 6.94 -20.41
N TYR A 266 -18.53 6.59 -19.46
CA TYR A 266 -17.28 7.31 -19.22
C TYR A 266 -16.35 7.24 -20.44
N SER A 267 -16.20 6.07 -21.06
CA SER A 267 -15.38 5.89 -22.26
C SER A 267 -15.87 6.73 -23.44
N GLU A 268 -17.20 6.80 -23.66
CA GLU A 268 -17.79 7.68 -24.66
C GLU A 268 -17.42 9.15 -24.42
N GLN A 269 -17.60 9.63 -23.18
CA GLN A 269 -17.31 11.02 -22.82
C GLN A 269 -15.80 11.34 -22.94
N VAL A 270 -14.92 10.42 -22.52
CA VAL A 270 -13.48 10.59 -22.66
C VAL A 270 -13.10 10.68 -24.13
N SER A 271 -13.66 9.83 -24.97
CA SER A 271 -13.40 9.86 -26.42
C SER A 271 -13.81 11.19 -27.08
N GLU A 272 -14.91 11.81 -26.62
CA GLU A 272 -15.34 13.12 -27.10
C GLU A 272 -14.37 14.26 -26.70
N VAL A 273 -13.81 14.22 -25.48
CA VAL A 273 -12.94 15.29 -24.96
C VAL A 273 -11.46 15.07 -25.26
N ALA A 274 -11.05 13.84 -25.55
CA ALA A 274 -9.65 13.47 -25.75
C ALA A 274 -8.91 14.35 -26.79
N PRO A 275 -9.49 14.69 -27.97
CA PRO A 275 -8.80 15.55 -28.94
C PRO A 275 -8.48 16.95 -28.38
N THR A 276 -9.33 17.47 -27.49
CA THR A 276 -9.10 18.78 -26.86
C THR A 276 -8.07 18.68 -25.75
N VAL A 277 -8.17 17.63 -24.92
CA VAL A 277 -7.20 17.37 -23.85
C VAL A 277 -5.80 17.15 -24.41
N ASN A 278 -5.66 16.35 -25.48
CA ASN A 278 -4.38 16.07 -26.13
C ASN A 278 -3.72 17.34 -26.67
N ARG A 279 -4.51 18.25 -27.31
CA ARG A 279 -3.98 19.55 -27.77
C ARG A 279 -3.50 20.42 -26.61
N LEU A 280 -4.23 20.43 -25.48
CA LEU A 280 -3.82 21.19 -24.31
C LEU A 280 -2.58 20.58 -23.64
N ALA A 281 -2.47 19.26 -23.65
CA ALA A 281 -1.33 18.54 -23.07
C ALA A 281 0.00 18.90 -23.76
N GLU A 282 0.00 19.29 -25.05
CA GLU A 282 1.20 19.75 -25.75
C GLU A 282 1.82 21.02 -25.10
N TYR A 283 1.01 21.81 -24.41
CA TYR A 283 1.46 23.02 -23.72
C TYR A 283 1.77 22.79 -22.23
N VAL A 284 1.48 21.62 -21.70
CA VAL A 284 1.78 21.26 -20.31
C VAL A 284 3.17 20.65 -20.26
N PRO A 285 4.07 21.13 -19.39
CA PRO A 285 5.38 20.51 -19.24
C PRO A 285 5.23 19.04 -18.91
N GLN A 286 5.92 18.19 -19.65
CA GLN A 286 5.96 16.78 -19.39
C GLN A 286 6.49 16.53 -17.97
N ARG A 287 5.96 15.50 -17.32
CA ARG A 287 6.47 15.05 -16.03
C ARG A 287 7.94 14.72 -16.19
N ARG A 288 8.80 15.39 -15.42
CA ARG A 288 10.22 15.03 -15.41
C ARG A 288 10.36 13.60 -14.91
N ASP A 289 11.16 12.81 -15.62
CA ASP A 289 11.61 11.54 -15.09
C ASP A 289 12.22 11.77 -13.72
N ARG A 290 11.69 11.08 -12.74
CA ARG A 290 12.26 11.15 -11.40
C ARG A 290 13.55 10.37 -11.45
N LYS A 291 14.68 11.09 -11.51
CA LYS A 291 15.97 10.45 -11.31
C LYS A 291 16.01 9.88 -9.90
N LEU A 292 16.48 8.65 -9.81
CA LEU A 292 16.79 8.02 -8.53
C LEU A 292 17.79 8.89 -7.79
N HIS A 293 17.33 9.47 -6.69
CA HIS A 293 18.23 10.02 -5.69
C HIS A 293 18.42 8.94 -4.65
N VAL A 294 19.66 8.77 -4.20
CA VAL A 294 19.98 7.89 -3.07
C VAL A 294 19.07 8.23 -1.90
N GLY A 295 18.18 7.29 -1.54
CA GLY A 295 17.22 7.44 -0.43
C GLY A 295 15.85 8.01 -0.78
N LEU A 296 15.54 8.36 -2.04
CA LEU A 296 14.21 8.80 -2.47
C LEU A 296 13.79 7.97 -3.69
N PHE A 297 12.90 7.03 -3.47
CA PHE A 297 12.35 6.17 -4.50
C PHE A 297 11.25 6.90 -5.28
N GLY A 298 11.50 7.22 -6.51
CA GLY A 298 10.51 7.64 -7.48
C GLY A 298 10.53 6.64 -8.63
N TYR A 299 9.38 6.15 -9.02
CA TYR A 299 9.25 5.40 -10.26
C TYR A 299 8.41 6.20 -11.25
N SER A 300 8.77 6.08 -12.54
CA SER A 300 7.92 6.55 -13.62
C SER A 300 6.99 5.39 -14.01
N ARG A 301 5.71 5.68 -14.19
CA ARG A 301 4.82 4.77 -14.90
C ARG A 301 4.96 5.09 -16.39
N GLU A 302 5.43 4.15 -17.17
CA GLU A 302 5.13 4.16 -18.59
C GLU A 302 3.66 3.73 -18.70
N VAL A 303 2.82 4.63 -19.13
CA VAL A 303 1.47 4.29 -19.56
C VAL A 303 1.69 3.62 -20.92
N GLY A 304 1.51 2.32 -20.99
CA GLY A 304 1.51 1.60 -22.27
C GLY A 304 0.52 2.27 -23.22
N GLU A 305 0.89 2.30 -24.50
CA GLU A 305 0.10 2.84 -25.59
C GLU A 305 -1.30 2.20 -25.69
#